data_396e457adea9f04c461f54ed04fa734d
#
_entry.id   396e457adea9f04c461f54ed04fa734d
#
_cell.length_a   1.000
_cell.length_b   1.000
_cell.length_c   1.000
_cell.angle_alpha   90.00
_cell.angle_beta   90.00
_cell.angle_gamma   90.00
#
_symmetry.space_group_name_H-M   'P 1'
#
loop_
_entity.id
_entity.type
_entity.pdbx_description
1 polymer ?
#
loop_
_entity_poly.entity_id
_entity_poly.type
_entity_poly.pdbx_seq_one_letter_code
_entity_poly.pdbx_strand_id
1 'polypeptide(L)'
;MTHTTGPLAGLTVVELGQVLAGPFAGAIFADLGASVIKIERPEGGDDARQMGTAFRHGDSLTFQVFNRGKESVTIDLKSALGIEALHAIVADADVLVHNLRPGVPAQLGLDGASMCERHPRLVYCEMSAFGHVGPMAARPGYEPLIQAFSGLSSISGDPDGPPVRMGASVCDQGTGMWTVIGALSLLQRRLLTGRGGIVQASLLETALTWLAQKGDAWMNEGRLPERHASGHPGFVPYEAFD
;
A
#
# COMPACT_ATOMS: atom_id res chain seq x y z
N MET A 1 8.67 -11.78 18.97
CA MET A 1 7.55 -12.47 19.66
C MET A 1 6.71 -13.09 18.57
N THR A 2 6.66 -14.40 18.48
CA THR A 2 5.79 -15.12 17.55
C THR A 2 4.34 -14.84 17.98
N HIS A 3 3.60 -14.09 17.16
CA HIS A 3 2.17 -13.87 17.38
C HIS A 3 1.43 -15.19 17.16
N THR A 4 1.24 -15.96 18.23
CA THR A 4 0.53 -17.25 18.17
C THR A 4 -0.98 -17.10 18.29
N THR A 5 -1.48 -15.86 18.43
CA THR A 5 -2.90 -15.56 18.64
C THR A 5 -3.32 -14.43 17.68
N GLY A 6 -4.43 -14.64 16.98
CA GLY A 6 -5.01 -13.68 16.04
C GLY A 6 -5.67 -14.40 14.88
N PRO A 7 -6.55 -13.71 14.12
CA PRO A 7 -7.29 -14.34 13.01
C PRO A 7 -6.38 -14.84 11.88
N LEU A 8 -5.15 -14.31 11.74
CA LEU A 8 -4.17 -14.74 10.74
C LEU A 8 -2.98 -15.50 11.35
N ALA A 9 -3.11 -16.03 12.59
CA ALA A 9 -2.08 -16.86 13.19
C ALA A 9 -1.77 -18.07 12.28
N GLY A 10 -0.47 -18.32 12.06
CA GLY A 10 0.01 -19.38 11.18
C GLY A 10 0.19 -18.98 9.72
N LEU A 11 -0.20 -17.76 9.31
CA LEU A 11 0.15 -17.23 7.99
C LEU A 11 1.50 -16.51 8.02
N THR A 12 2.26 -16.67 6.94
CA THR A 12 3.54 -15.98 6.72
C THR A 12 3.40 -14.99 5.57
N VAL A 13 3.79 -13.75 5.83
CA VAL A 13 3.80 -12.66 4.84
C VAL A 13 5.23 -12.19 4.60
N VAL A 14 5.65 -12.15 3.34
CA VAL A 14 6.91 -11.54 2.92
C VAL A 14 6.63 -10.15 2.38
N GLU A 15 7.31 -9.14 2.90
CA GLU A 15 7.14 -7.75 2.52
C GLU A 15 8.41 -7.19 1.88
N LEU A 16 8.29 -6.72 0.63
CA LEU A 16 9.30 -5.93 -0.09
C LEU A 16 8.88 -4.46 -0.15
N GLY A 17 8.02 -4.03 0.77
CA GLY A 17 7.47 -2.69 0.82
C GLY A 17 8.45 -1.65 1.35
N GLN A 18 8.33 -0.41 0.85
CA GLN A 18 9.10 0.73 1.31
C GLN A 18 8.19 1.92 1.60
N VAL A 19 8.63 2.79 2.49
CA VAL A 19 8.03 4.06 2.91
C VAL A 19 6.71 3.84 3.64
N LEU A 20 5.55 3.72 2.94
CA LEU A 20 4.26 3.73 3.64
C LEU A 20 3.27 2.67 3.16
N ALA A 21 2.82 2.68 1.92
CA ALA A 21 1.71 1.83 1.47
C ALA A 21 1.96 0.32 1.70
N GLY A 22 3.11 -0.19 1.26
CA GLY A 22 3.54 -1.57 1.51
C GLY A 22 3.72 -1.88 2.99
N PRO A 23 4.54 -1.08 3.71
CA PRO A 23 4.71 -1.23 5.15
C PRO A 23 3.40 -1.16 5.96
N PHE A 24 2.44 -0.34 5.57
CA PHE A 24 1.14 -0.28 6.24
C PHE A 24 0.34 -1.58 6.04
N ALA A 25 0.32 -2.13 4.82
CA ALA A 25 -0.29 -3.43 4.58
C ALA A 25 0.37 -4.53 5.44
N GLY A 26 1.70 -4.57 5.49
CA GLY A 26 2.45 -5.49 6.35
C GLY A 26 2.14 -5.32 7.84
N ALA A 27 1.98 -4.06 8.32
CA ALA A 27 1.59 -3.79 9.70
C ALA A 27 0.18 -4.32 10.01
N ILE A 28 -0.79 -4.18 9.10
CA ILE A 28 -2.13 -4.73 9.27
C ILE A 28 -2.07 -6.27 9.37
N PHE A 29 -1.29 -6.94 8.53
CA PHE A 29 -1.09 -8.39 8.64
C PHE A 29 -0.50 -8.80 9.98
N ALA A 30 0.52 -8.06 10.46
CA ALA A 30 1.13 -8.31 11.77
C ALA A 30 0.13 -8.08 12.92
N ASP A 31 -0.64 -7.00 12.89
CA ASP A 31 -1.68 -6.70 13.88
C ASP A 31 -2.78 -7.78 13.92
N LEU A 32 -3.06 -8.41 12.79
CA LEU A 32 -3.99 -9.54 12.68
C LEU A 32 -3.36 -10.90 13.08
N GLY A 33 -2.07 -10.92 13.44
CA GLY A 33 -1.40 -12.11 13.99
C GLY A 33 -0.59 -12.93 12.98
N ALA A 34 -0.42 -12.47 11.74
CA ALA A 34 0.48 -13.09 10.78
C ALA A 34 1.96 -12.87 11.16
N SER A 35 2.84 -13.81 10.81
CA SER A 35 4.29 -13.59 10.83
C SER A 35 4.67 -12.77 9.60
N VAL A 36 5.27 -11.60 9.79
CA VAL A 36 5.65 -10.70 8.68
C VAL A 36 7.16 -10.54 8.63
N ILE A 37 7.73 -10.96 7.51
CA ILE A 37 9.17 -10.87 7.21
C ILE A 37 9.37 -9.72 6.23
N LYS A 38 9.96 -8.62 6.71
CA LYS A 38 10.32 -7.48 5.88
C LYS A 38 11.70 -7.68 5.28
N ILE A 39 11.78 -7.68 3.96
CA ILE A 39 13.04 -7.73 3.23
C ILE A 39 13.53 -6.31 2.97
N GLU A 40 14.74 -6.03 3.40
CA GLU A 40 15.36 -4.72 3.27
C GLU A 40 16.69 -4.81 2.49
N ARG A 41 17.06 -3.74 1.80
CA ARG A 41 18.36 -3.65 1.14
C ARG A 41 19.50 -3.57 2.17
N PRO A 42 20.73 -4.01 1.83
CA PRO A 42 21.88 -3.99 2.76
C PRO A 42 22.25 -2.59 3.23
N GLU A 43 22.19 -1.60 2.33
CA GLU A 43 22.59 -0.23 2.65
C GLU A 43 21.36 0.63 2.96
N GLY A 44 21.26 1.05 4.22
CA GLY A 44 20.23 1.99 4.70
C GLY A 44 18.84 1.39 4.91
N GLY A 45 18.59 0.16 4.50
CA GLY A 45 17.28 -0.48 4.65
C GLY A 45 16.14 0.23 3.89
N ASP A 46 14.97 0.31 4.50
CA ASP A 46 13.84 1.12 4.03
C ASP A 46 14.15 2.62 4.19
N ASP A 47 13.86 3.42 3.16
CA ASP A 47 14.05 4.88 3.21
C ASP A 47 13.30 5.52 4.38
N ALA A 48 12.18 4.95 4.80
CA ALA A 48 11.42 5.43 5.95
C ALA A 48 12.22 5.44 7.26
N ARG A 49 13.30 4.67 7.39
CA ARG A 49 14.18 4.71 8.58
C ARG A 49 14.78 6.09 8.83
N GLN A 50 14.98 6.87 7.76
CA GLN A 50 15.59 8.19 7.79
C GLN A 50 14.60 9.32 7.46
N MET A 51 13.30 9.01 7.27
CA MET A 51 12.28 10.00 6.93
C MET A 51 11.62 10.58 8.18
N GLY A 52 11.37 11.90 8.15
CA GLY A 52 10.66 12.59 9.23
C GLY A 52 11.57 13.40 10.14
N THR A 53 11.01 13.93 11.22
CA THR A 53 11.67 14.88 12.13
C THR A 53 11.89 14.33 13.54
N ALA A 54 11.32 13.17 13.84
CA ALA A 54 11.40 12.53 15.15
C ALA A 54 11.99 11.12 15.03
N PHE A 55 13.00 10.84 15.84
CA PHE A 55 13.76 9.59 15.83
C PHE A 55 13.84 8.97 17.22
N ARG A 56 13.85 7.65 17.27
CA ARG A 56 14.08 6.88 18.50
C ARG A 56 14.89 5.63 18.17
N HIS A 57 15.92 5.35 18.96
CA HIS A 57 16.82 4.20 18.77
C HIS A 57 17.48 4.13 17.37
N GLY A 58 17.72 5.27 16.72
CA GLY A 58 18.36 5.37 15.41
C GLY A 58 17.40 5.34 14.21
N ASP A 59 16.14 5.00 14.40
CA ASP A 59 15.12 4.96 13.35
C ASP A 59 14.06 6.06 13.53
N SER A 60 13.47 6.50 12.42
CA SER A 60 12.36 7.43 12.46
C SER A 60 11.13 6.85 13.17
N LEU A 61 10.34 7.68 13.82
CA LEU A 61 9.07 7.23 14.41
C LEU A 61 8.08 6.75 13.32
N THR A 62 8.12 7.34 12.13
CA THR A 62 7.33 6.87 10.99
C THR A 62 7.64 5.42 10.64
N PHE A 63 8.93 5.07 10.54
CA PHE A 63 9.33 3.69 10.31
C PHE A 63 8.82 2.76 11.41
N GLN A 64 8.97 3.14 12.68
CA GLN A 64 8.55 2.30 13.81
C GLN A 64 7.05 2.05 13.84
N VAL A 65 6.23 3.07 13.51
CA VAL A 65 4.76 2.94 13.47
C VAL A 65 4.31 1.94 12.40
N PHE A 66 4.87 2.04 11.19
CA PHE A 66 4.45 1.20 10.06
C PHE A 66 5.18 -0.15 9.97
N ASN A 67 6.17 -0.40 10.83
CA ASN A 67 6.92 -1.65 10.81
C ASN A 67 6.89 -2.42 12.16
N ARG A 68 5.99 -2.03 13.06
CA ARG A 68 5.77 -2.78 14.31
C ARG A 68 5.36 -4.22 14.05
N GLY A 69 5.83 -5.13 14.87
CA GLY A 69 5.46 -6.54 14.82
C GLY A 69 6.10 -7.33 13.66
N LYS A 70 7.02 -6.75 12.90
CA LYS A 70 7.71 -7.41 11.79
C LYS A 70 9.10 -7.87 12.19
N GLU A 71 9.58 -8.90 11.52
CA GLU A 71 10.97 -9.33 11.52
C GLU A 71 11.65 -8.75 10.28
N SER A 72 12.87 -8.20 10.42
CA SER A 72 13.63 -7.62 9.32
C SER A 72 14.75 -8.55 8.88
N VAL A 73 14.86 -8.76 7.57
CA VAL A 73 15.93 -9.54 6.93
C VAL A 73 16.55 -8.70 5.84
N THR A 74 17.88 -8.59 5.85
CA THR A 74 18.64 -7.85 4.85
C THR A 74 19.03 -8.74 3.68
N ILE A 75 18.57 -8.41 2.46
CA ILE A 75 18.89 -9.16 1.24
C ILE A 75 19.25 -8.18 0.11
N ASP A 76 20.37 -8.44 -0.57
CA ASP A 76 20.69 -7.75 -1.81
C ASP A 76 19.98 -8.39 -3.01
N LEU A 77 18.84 -7.86 -3.39
CA LEU A 77 18.06 -8.34 -4.54
C LEU A 77 18.72 -8.08 -5.90
N LYS A 78 19.85 -7.40 -5.96
CA LYS A 78 20.64 -7.24 -7.18
C LYS A 78 21.61 -8.41 -7.42
N SER A 79 21.82 -9.24 -6.42
CA SER A 79 22.67 -10.43 -6.50
C SER A 79 21.84 -11.69 -6.78
N ALA A 80 22.40 -12.64 -7.53
CA ALA A 80 21.76 -13.93 -7.81
C ALA A 80 21.47 -14.70 -6.50
N LEU A 81 22.42 -14.69 -5.55
CA LEU A 81 22.23 -15.30 -4.24
C LEU A 81 21.09 -14.66 -3.44
N GLY A 82 20.93 -13.32 -3.53
CA GLY A 82 19.84 -12.61 -2.87
C GLY A 82 18.47 -13.00 -3.44
N ILE A 83 18.37 -13.13 -4.75
CA ILE A 83 17.14 -13.61 -5.41
C ILE A 83 16.83 -15.07 -5.01
N GLU A 84 17.82 -15.93 -4.96
CA GLU A 84 17.67 -17.31 -4.52
C GLU A 84 17.23 -17.39 -3.04
N ALA A 85 17.83 -16.61 -2.17
CA ALA A 85 17.44 -16.49 -0.76
C ALA A 85 16.00 -16.00 -0.60
N LEU A 86 15.59 -14.98 -1.37
CA LEU A 86 14.21 -14.52 -1.38
C LEU A 86 13.24 -15.64 -1.79
N HIS A 87 13.54 -16.38 -2.86
CA HIS A 87 12.70 -17.49 -3.29
C HIS A 87 12.60 -18.60 -2.24
N ALA A 88 13.67 -18.86 -1.49
CA ALA A 88 13.65 -19.82 -0.39
C ALA A 88 12.70 -19.37 0.74
N ILE A 89 12.70 -18.08 1.08
CA ILE A 89 11.78 -17.52 2.08
C ILE A 89 10.33 -17.54 1.56
N VAL A 90 10.12 -17.19 0.29
CA VAL A 90 8.78 -17.14 -0.31
C VAL A 90 8.18 -18.53 -0.53
N ALA A 91 8.99 -19.58 -0.63
CA ALA A 91 8.50 -20.95 -0.82
C ALA A 91 7.50 -21.39 0.28
N ASP A 92 7.69 -20.92 1.50
CA ASP A 92 6.83 -21.19 2.65
C ASP A 92 5.90 -20.03 3.01
N ALA A 93 5.87 -18.97 2.19
CA ALA A 93 5.03 -17.81 2.43
C ALA A 93 3.62 -17.97 1.83
N ASP A 94 2.65 -17.39 2.52
CA ASP A 94 1.26 -17.31 2.07
C ASP A 94 1.00 -16.08 1.19
N VAL A 95 1.64 -14.97 1.54
CA VAL A 95 1.48 -13.67 0.87
C VAL A 95 2.85 -13.06 0.63
N LEU A 96 3.03 -12.47 -0.56
CA LEU A 96 4.11 -11.53 -0.83
C LEU A 96 3.49 -10.19 -1.17
N VAL A 97 3.94 -9.12 -0.50
CA VAL A 97 3.44 -7.76 -0.72
C VAL A 97 4.59 -6.81 -1.04
N HIS A 98 4.42 -5.95 -2.06
CA HIS A 98 5.40 -4.94 -2.41
C HIS A 98 4.77 -3.69 -3.04
N ASN A 99 5.52 -2.59 -2.99
CA ASN A 99 5.25 -1.35 -3.71
C ASN A 99 6.50 -0.88 -4.49
N LEU A 100 7.24 -1.83 -5.07
CA LEU A 100 8.40 -1.55 -5.91
C LEU A 100 7.97 -0.73 -7.13
N ARG A 101 8.90 0.07 -7.66
CA ARG A 101 8.64 0.88 -8.85
C ARG A 101 8.26 0.01 -10.05
N PRO A 102 7.35 0.49 -10.94
CA PRO A 102 6.99 -0.24 -12.14
C PRO A 102 8.20 -0.71 -12.95
N GLY A 103 8.16 -1.95 -13.41
CA GLY A 103 9.25 -2.59 -14.16
C GLY A 103 10.36 -3.22 -13.31
N VAL A 104 10.57 -2.79 -12.08
CA VAL A 104 11.60 -3.39 -11.20
C VAL A 104 11.32 -4.86 -10.89
N PRO A 105 10.09 -5.28 -10.54
CA PRO A 105 9.83 -6.70 -10.31
C PRO A 105 10.17 -7.56 -11.53
N ALA A 106 9.80 -7.15 -12.73
CA ALA A 106 10.10 -7.90 -13.96
C ALA A 106 11.61 -7.99 -14.24
N GLN A 107 12.37 -6.90 -13.98
CA GLN A 107 13.84 -6.92 -14.14
C GLN A 107 14.53 -7.89 -13.17
N LEU A 108 13.92 -8.12 -12.00
CA LEU A 108 14.42 -9.04 -10.97
C LEU A 108 13.86 -10.47 -11.10
N GLY A 109 12.97 -10.74 -12.08
CA GLY A 109 12.25 -12.00 -12.19
C GLY A 109 11.25 -12.26 -11.05
N LEU A 110 10.78 -11.18 -10.41
CA LEU A 110 9.87 -11.18 -9.26
C LEU A 110 8.48 -10.63 -9.62
N ASP A 111 8.14 -10.56 -10.90
CA ASP A 111 6.80 -10.15 -11.33
C ASP A 111 5.73 -11.21 -10.96
N GLY A 112 4.48 -10.75 -10.88
CA GLY A 112 3.39 -11.57 -10.37
C GLY A 112 3.16 -12.86 -11.16
N ALA A 113 3.35 -12.86 -12.48
CA ALA A 113 3.20 -14.05 -13.31
C ALA A 113 4.27 -15.10 -12.98
N SER A 114 5.55 -14.69 -13.00
CA SER A 114 6.68 -15.54 -12.65
C SER A 114 6.60 -16.09 -11.23
N MET A 115 6.20 -15.24 -10.27
CA MET A 115 6.08 -15.64 -8.88
C MET A 115 4.93 -16.61 -8.64
N CYS A 116 3.77 -16.41 -9.26
CA CYS A 116 2.64 -17.33 -9.14
C CYS A 116 2.83 -18.65 -9.92
N GLU A 117 3.63 -18.65 -11.00
CA GLU A 117 4.02 -19.87 -11.66
C GLU A 117 4.93 -20.73 -10.78
N ARG A 118 5.97 -20.10 -10.19
CA ARG A 118 6.93 -20.77 -9.31
C ARG A 118 6.34 -21.18 -7.96
N HIS A 119 5.42 -20.37 -7.41
CA HIS A 119 4.77 -20.55 -6.12
C HIS A 119 3.23 -20.52 -6.29
N PRO A 120 2.59 -21.61 -6.78
CA PRO A 120 1.18 -21.59 -7.18
C PRO A 120 0.17 -21.30 -6.05
N ARG A 121 0.58 -21.42 -4.81
CA ARG A 121 -0.26 -21.12 -3.64
C ARG A 121 -0.07 -19.68 -3.11
N LEU A 122 0.94 -18.97 -3.61
CA LEU A 122 1.26 -17.61 -3.20
C LEU A 122 0.15 -16.64 -3.58
N VAL A 123 -0.23 -15.77 -2.65
CA VAL A 123 -0.99 -14.56 -2.94
C VAL A 123 0.02 -13.43 -3.14
N TYR A 124 0.16 -13.00 -4.38
CA TYR A 124 1.09 -11.95 -4.77
C TYR A 124 0.35 -10.61 -4.82
N CYS A 125 0.82 -9.63 -4.05
CA CYS A 125 0.21 -8.32 -3.94
C CYS A 125 1.17 -7.23 -4.40
N GLU A 126 0.79 -6.49 -5.45
CA GLU A 126 1.57 -5.38 -5.95
C GLU A 126 0.78 -4.07 -5.90
N MET A 127 1.45 -3.02 -5.45
CA MET A 127 0.90 -1.67 -5.36
C MET A 127 1.67 -0.73 -6.28
N SER A 128 0.94 0.14 -6.97
CA SER A 128 1.51 1.14 -7.87
C SER A 128 0.90 2.52 -7.62
N ALA A 129 1.48 3.57 -8.21
CA ALA A 129 0.91 4.91 -8.11
C ALA A 129 -0.35 5.09 -8.96
N PHE A 130 -0.30 4.64 -10.23
CA PHE A 130 -1.32 4.97 -11.25
C PHE A 130 -2.10 3.74 -11.76
N GLY A 131 -1.90 2.56 -11.18
CA GLY A 131 -2.48 1.32 -11.67
C GLY A 131 -1.55 0.57 -12.63
N HIS A 132 -2.00 -0.59 -13.08
CA HIS A 132 -1.20 -1.53 -13.88
C HIS A 132 -1.54 -1.48 -15.38
N VAL A 133 -2.53 -0.68 -15.74
CA VAL A 133 -3.00 -0.48 -17.13
C VAL A 133 -3.15 1.01 -17.44
N GLY A 134 -3.11 1.37 -18.72
CA GLY A 134 -3.30 2.74 -19.17
C GLY A 134 -1.99 3.52 -19.34
N PRO A 135 -2.08 4.78 -19.79
CA PRO A 135 -0.91 5.57 -20.22
C PRO A 135 0.05 5.96 -19.09
N MET A 136 -0.41 5.90 -17.85
CA MET A 136 0.38 6.28 -16.68
C MET A 136 0.96 5.07 -15.92
N ALA A 137 0.68 3.83 -16.33
CA ALA A 137 1.05 2.62 -15.60
C ALA A 137 2.56 2.49 -15.31
N ALA A 138 3.42 2.97 -16.20
CA ALA A 138 4.86 2.95 -16.03
C ALA A 138 5.40 4.13 -15.18
N ARG A 139 4.54 5.06 -14.73
CA ARG A 139 4.97 6.23 -14.00
C ARG A 139 5.03 5.97 -12.49
N PRO A 140 6.12 6.35 -11.83
CA PRO A 140 6.16 6.38 -10.37
C PRO A 140 5.34 7.56 -9.84
N GLY A 141 4.92 7.47 -8.59
CA GLY A 141 4.25 8.56 -7.87
C GLY A 141 4.24 8.33 -6.39
N TYR A 142 4.03 9.41 -5.65
CA TYR A 142 3.87 9.42 -4.21
C TYR A 142 2.56 10.09 -3.83
N GLU A 143 2.13 9.91 -2.62
CA GLU A 143 0.90 10.45 -2.03
C GLU A 143 0.55 11.89 -2.46
N PRO A 144 1.45 12.91 -2.33
CA PRO A 144 1.08 14.28 -2.69
C PRO A 144 0.76 14.46 -4.18
N LEU A 145 1.50 13.76 -5.04
CA LEU A 145 1.26 13.79 -6.48
C LEU A 145 -0.10 13.18 -6.81
N ILE A 146 -0.45 12.07 -6.19
CA ILE A 146 -1.72 11.39 -6.44
C ILE A 146 -2.90 12.21 -5.90
N GLN A 147 -2.79 12.82 -4.72
CA GLN A 147 -3.83 13.71 -4.22
C GLN A 147 -4.08 14.90 -5.16
N ALA A 148 -3.02 15.47 -5.73
CA ALA A 148 -3.15 16.57 -6.70
C ALA A 148 -3.73 16.07 -8.04
N PHE A 149 -3.20 14.97 -8.58
CA PHE A 149 -3.58 14.41 -9.88
C PHE A 149 -5.02 13.91 -9.90
N SER A 150 -5.48 13.26 -8.84
CA SER A 150 -6.85 12.74 -8.72
C SER A 150 -7.92 13.83 -8.53
N GLY A 151 -7.51 15.03 -8.13
CA GLY A 151 -8.44 16.09 -7.71
C GLY A 151 -8.78 16.07 -6.20
N LEU A 152 -8.26 15.14 -5.42
CA LEU A 152 -8.54 15.06 -3.98
C LEU A 152 -8.14 16.34 -3.23
N SER A 153 -7.02 16.96 -3.62
CA SER A 153 -6.61 18.25 -3.06
C SER A 153 -7.54 19.41 -3.46
N SER A 154 -8.24 19.32 -4.59
CA SER A 154 -9.11 20.38 -5.08
C SER A 154 -10.42 20.52 -4.30
N ILE A 155 -10.82 19.46 -3.59
CA ILE A 155 -12.05 19.47 -2.78
C ILE A 155 -11.77 19.75 -1.29
N SER A 156 -10.52 19.96 -0.91
CA SER A 156 -10.08 20.18 0.47
C SER A 156 -9.67 21.64 0.68
N GLY A 157 -9.96 22.18 1.87
CA GLY A 157 -9.61 23.53 2.28
C GLY A 157 -10.77 24.53 2.19
N ASP A 158 -10.44 25.80 2.39
CA ASP A 158 -11.42 26.89 2.37
C ASP A 158 -11.94 27.14 0.94
N PRO A 159 -13.21 27.60 0.78
CA PRO A 159 -13.80 27.87 -0.53
C PRO A 159 -12.95 28.80 -1.42
N ASP A 160 -12.45 29.89 -0.85
CA ASP A 160 -11.65 30.92 -1.54
C ASP A 160 -10.13 30.69 -1.44
N GLY A 161 -9.70 29.62 -0.76
CA GLY A 161 -8.30 29.29 -0.57
C GLY A 161 -7.70 28.47 -1.73
N PRO A 162 -6.39 28.19 -1.71
CA PRO A 162 -5.77 27.26 -2.64
C PRO A 162 -6.18 25.81 -2.36
N PRO A 163 -6.01 24.89 -3.33
CA PRO A 163 -6.13 23.45 -3.07
C PRO A 163 -5.19 22.99 -1.94
N VAL A 164 -5.70 22.16 -1.04
CA VAL A 164 -4.97 21.72 0.16
C VAL A 164 -4.80 20.21 0.14
N ARG A 165 -3.56 19.74 0.32
CA ARG A 165 -3.28 18.34 0.54
C ARG A 165 -3.81 17.90 1.90
N MET A 166 -4.49 16.77 1.97
CA MET A 166 -4.84 16.15 3.26
C MET A 166 -3.57 15.83 4.05
N GLY A 167 -3.57 16.13 5.34
CA GLY A 167 -2.40 15.93 6.20
C GLY A 167 -2.02 14.47 6.39
N ALA A 168 -2.99 13.57 6.42
CA ALA A 168 -2.78 12.13 6.44
C ALA A 168 -2.49 11.59 5.03
N SER A 169 -1.69 10.52 4.93
CA SER A 169 -1.40 9.81 3.68
C SER A 169 -2.55 8.85 3.33
N VAL A 170 -3.70 9.40 2.98
CA VAL A 170 -4.95 8.66 2.81
C VAL A 170 -4.94 7.72 1.60
N CYS A 171 -4.22 8.09 0.53
CA CYS A 171 -4.09 7.22 -0.64
C CYS A 171 -3.15 6.04 -0.34
N ASP A 172 -2.00 6.27 0.30
CA ASP A 172 -1.08 5.21 0.70
C ASP A 172 -1.76 4.23 1.66
N GLN A 173 -2.38 4.75 2.74
CA GLN A 173 -3.02 3.91 3.75
C GLN A 173 -4.22 3.15 3.16
N GLY A 174 -5.07 3.83 2.39
CA GLY A 174 -6.18 3.20 1.71
C GLY A 174 -5.73 2.11 0.74
N THR A 175 -4.65 2.33 -0.03
CA THR A 175 -4.08 1.31 -0.93
C THR A 175 -3.58 0.09 -0.14
N GLY A 176 -2.93 0.32 1.00
CA GLY A 176 -2.55 -0.77 1.91
C GLY A 176 -3.76 -1.57 2.41
N MET A 177 -4.85 -0.89 2.81
CA MET A 177 -6.11 -1.55 3.23
C MET A 177 -6.72 -2.37 2.09
N TRP A 178 -6.87 -1.80 0.88
CA TRP A 178 -7.40 -2.52 -0.28
C TRP A 178 -6.55 -3.74 -0.64
N THR A 179 -5.24 -3.62 -0.54
CA THR A 179 -4.31 -4.73 -0.76
C THR A 179 -4.56 -5.87 0.22
N VAL A 180 -4.73 -5.56 1.51
CA VAL A 180 -5.04 -6.57 2.54
C VAL A 180 -6.41 -7.21 2.27
N ILE A 181 -7.44 -6.43 1.95
CA ILE A 181 -8.78 -6.96 1.59
C ILE A 181 -8.69 -7.90 0.40
N GLY A 182 -7.96 -7.52 -0.67
CA GLY A 182 -7.72 -8.35 -1.83
C GLY A 182 -6.97 -9.65 -1.48
N ALA A 183 -5.94 -9.55 -0.65
CA ALA A 183 -5.18 -10.71 -0.19
C ALA A 183 -6.03 -11.69 0.61
N LEU A 184 -6.82 -11.19 1.57
CA LEU A 184 -7.74 -12.02 2.36
C LEU A 184 -8.79 -12.71 1.49
N SER A 185 -9.30 -12.03 0.46
CA SER A 185 -10.23 -12.59 -0.53
C SER A 185 -9.59 -13.74 -1.32
N LEU A 186 -8.32 -13.59 -1.75
CA LEU A 186 -7.59 -14.65 -2.44
C LEU A 186 -7.17 -15.79 -1.51
N LEU A 187 -6.82 -15.50 -0.25
CA LEU A 187 -6.56 -16.52 0.76
C LEU A 187 -7.81 -17.37 0.99
N GLN A 188 -8.98 -16.75 1.10
CA GLN A 188 -10.26 -17.46 1.21
C GLN A 188 -10.54 -18.33 -0.03
N ARG A 189 -10.36 -17.78 -1.25
CA ARG A 189 -10.51 -18.55 -2.49
C ARG A 189 -9.53 -19.71 -2.55
N ARG A 190 -8.30 -19.53 -2.05
CA ARG A 190 -7.26 -20.57 -2.01
C ARG A 190 -7.69 -21.82 -1.23
N LEU A 191 -8.53 -21.67 -0.19
CA LEU A 191 -9.06 -22.84 0.56
C LEU A 191 -9.86 -23.77 -0.34
N LEU A 192 -10.54 -23.22 -1.36
CA LEU A 192 -11.36 -24.00 -2.30
C LEU A 192 -10.56 -24.50 -3.51
N THR A 193 -9.62 -23.72 -4.01
CA THR A 193 -8.93 -23.96 -5.28
C THR A 193 -7.54 -24.54 -5.12
N GLY A 194 -6.96 -24.47 -3.94
CA GLY A 194 -5.55 -24.78 -3.68
C GLY A 194 -4.55 -23.76 -4.27
N ARG A 195 -5.02 -22.71 -4.94
CA ARG A 195 -4.19 -21.73 -5.67
C ARG A 195 -4.36 -20.33 -5.12
N GLY A 196 -3.24 -19.60 -5.06
CA GLY A 196 -3.22 -18.17 -4.80
C GLY A 196 -3.66 -17.32 -5.99
N GLY A 197 -2.98 -16.19 -6.20
CA GLY A 197 -3.26 -15.30 -7.34
C GLY A 197 -2.64 -13.92 -7.13
N ILE A 198 -2.96 -12.99 -8.01
CA ILE A 198 -2.41 -11.65 -8.02
C ILE A 198 -3.46 -10.65 -7.55
N VAL A 199 -3.07 -9.79 -6.62
CA VAL A 199 -3.80 -8.59 -6.19
C VAL A 199 -3.05 -7.38 -6.72
N GLN A 200 -3.76 -6.53 -7.42
CA GLN A 200 -3.24 -5.25 -7.91
C GLN A 200 -4.03 -4.11 -7.28
N ALA A 201 -3.34 -3.15 -6.69
CA ALA A 201 -3.94 -1.95 -6.11
C ALA A 201 -3.13 -0.72 -6.51
N SER A 202 -3.76 0.46 -6.51
CA SER A 202 -3.04 1.69 -6.79
C SER A 202 -3.52 2.86 -5.93
N LEU A 203 -2.62 3.82 -5.74
CA LEU A 203 -2.94 5.05 -5.03
C LEU A 203 -4.02 5.85 -5.76
N LEU A 204 -3.96 5.88 -7.11
CA LEU A 204 -4.94 6.61 -7.91
C LEU A 204 -6.34 6.01 -7.80
N GLU A 205 -6.48 4.68 -7.93
CA GLU A 205 -7.77 3.99 -7.79
C GLU A 205 -8.35 4.20 -6.39
N THR A 206 -7.48 4.16 -5.37
CA THR A 206 -7.86 4.49 -3.98
C THR A 206 -8.37 5.93 -3.87
N ALA A 207 -7.65 6.91 -4.43
CA ALA A 207 -8.06 8.31 -4.42
C ALA A 207 -9.41 8.52 -5.13
N LEU A 208 -9.62 7.85 -6.27
CA LEU A 208 -10.90 7.91 -7.00
C LEU A 208 -12.03 7.28 -6.20
N THR A 209 -11.76 6.24 -5.42
CA THR A 209 -12.77 5.67 -4.50
C THR A 209 -13.20 6.67 -3.43
N TRP A 210 -12.26 7.44 -2.85
CA TRP A 210 -12.59 8.52 -1.92
C TRP A 210 -13.38 9.67 -2.57
N LEU A 211 -13.19 9.88 -3.87
CA LEU A 211 -13.88 10.90 -4.65
C LEU A 211 -15.25 10.44 -5.21
N ALA A 212 -15.66 9.19 -5.00
CA ALA A 212 -16.83 8.62 -5.65
C ALA A 212 -18.10 9.50 -5.56
N GLN A 213 -18.42 10.02 -4.36
CA GLN A 213 -19.57 10.92 -4.16
C GLN A 213 -19.42 12.29 -4.82
N LYS A 214 -18.18 12.80 -4.95
CA LYS A 214 -17.90 14.10 -5.56
C LYS A 214 -17.78 14.00 -7.07
N GLY A 215 -17.26 12.86 -7.56
CA GLY A 215 -17.16 12.58 -9.00
C GLY A 215 -18.50 12.40 -9.68
N ASP A 216 -19.54 11.99 -8.95
CA ASP A 216 -20.91 11.82 -9.45
C ASP A 216 -21.46 13.10 -10.09
N ALA A 217 -21.35 14.25 -9.42
CA ALA A 217 -21.76 15.54 -9.95
C ALA A 217 -21.02 15.93 -11.24
N TRP A 218 -19.74 15.61 -11.34
CA TRP A 218 -18.97 15.84 -12.55
C TRP A 218 -19.40 14.92 -13.69
N MET A 219 -19.55 13.63 -13.44
CA MET A 219 -19.89 12.65 -14.50
C MET A 219 -21.31 12.84 -15.03
N ASN A 220 -22.25 13.24 -14.20
CA ASN A 220 -23.67 13.37 -14.60
C ASN A 220 -24.07 14.79 -15.00
N GLU A 221 -23.45 15.82 -14.40
CA GLU A 221 -23.87 17.22 -14.57
C GLU A 221 -22.75 18.12 -15.15
N GLY A 222 -21.52 17.61 -15.28
CA GLY A 222 -20.36 18.40 -15.67
C GLY A 222 -19.95 19.46 -14.63
N ARG A 223 -20.48 19.38 -13.41
CA ARG A 223 -20.26 20.35 -12.35
C ARG A 223 -19.08 19.92 -11.47
N LEU A 224 -18.05 20.77 -11.40
CA LEU A 224 -16.92 20.53 -10.51
C LEU A 224 -17.37 20.63 -9.04
N PRO A 225 -16.87 19.73 -8.18
CA PRO A 225 -17.09 19.82 -6.74
C PRO A 225 -16.49 21.11 -6.16
N GLU A 226 -17.21 21.75 -5.25
CA GLU A 226 -16.74 22.91 -4.51
C GLU A 226 -16.12 22.52 -3.17
N ARG A 227 -15.29 23.41 -2.63
CA ARG A 227 -14.75 23.29 -1.26
C ARG A 227 -15.74 23.91 -0.28
N HIS A 228 -15.87 23.31 0.88
CA HIS A 228 -16.81 23.76 1.92
C HIS A 228 -16.15 23.85 3.31
N ALA A 229 -14.81 23.97 3.38
CA ALA A 229 -14.06 23.95 4.64
C ALA A 229 -14.49 22.75 5.51
N SER A 230 -15.11 23.00 6.67
CA SER A 230 -15.68 21.97 7.56
C SER A 230 -17.17 21.67 7.26
N GLY A 231 -17.79 22.40 6.32
CA GLY A 231 -19.21 22.30 6.02
C GLY A 231 -19.57 21.20 5.02
N HIS A 232 -20.88 21.00 4.81
CA HIS A 232 -21.43 20.07 3.83
C HIS A 232 -22.46 20.75 2.94
N PRO A 233 -22.38 20.61 1.59
CA PRO A 233 -23.23 21.36 0.67
C PRO A 233 -24.73 20.99 0.74
N GLY A 234 -25.06 19.80 1.24
CA GLY A 234 -26.44 19.29 1.24
C GLY A 234 -27.10 19.22 2.62
N PHE A 235 -26.40 19.59 3.69
CA PHE A 235 -26.94 19.48 5.06
C PHE A 235 -26.65 20.73 5.88
N VAL A 236 -27.67 21.20 6.61
CA VAL A 236 -27.60 22.35 7.53
C VAL A 236 -28.35 22.01 8.82
N PRO A 237 -27.74 22.19 10.01
CA PRO A 237 -26.35 22.60 10.27
C PRO A 237 -25.39 21.41 10.12
N TYR A 238 -24.27 21.58 9.42
CA TYR A 238 -23.21 20.57 9.27
C TYR A 238 -21.88 21.28 9.03
N GLU A 239 -21.29 21.79 10.08
CA GLU A 239 -19.98 22.47 10.07
C GLU A 239 -19.38 22.51 11.47
N ALA A 240 -18.11 22.90 11.60
CA ALA A 240 -17.51 23.18 12.90
C ALA A 240 -18.08 24.53 13.41
N PHE A 241 -18.50 24.56 14.66
CA PHE A 241 -19.00 25.75 15.36
C PHE A 241 -18.00 26.12 16.47
N ASP A 242 -17.83 27.44 16.74
CA ASP A 242 -17.05 27.97 17.84
C ASP A 242 -17.78 27.79 19.20
#